data_c815ed0467d9c382cca2c2d9734c4137
#
_entry.id   c815ed0467d9c382cca2c2d9734c4137
#
_cell.length_a   1.000
_cell.length_b   1.000
_cell.length_c   1.000
_cell.angle_alpha   90.00
_cell.angle_beta   90.00
_cell.angle_gamma   90.00
#
_symmetry.space_group_name_H-M   'P 1'
#
loop_
_entity.id
_entity.type
_entity.pdbx_description
1 polymer ?
#
loop_
_entity_poly.entity_id
_entity_poly.type
_entity_poly.pdbx_seq_one_letter_code
_entity_poly.pdbx_strand_id
1 'polypeptide(L)'
;MGNLVKGQSGEWEVVIGMEVHAQVTSASKLFSGSSTSFGANPNQNVSLVDAAMPGMLPVINSECVRQAIKTGLGLNAQINLFSVFDRKNYFYADLPQGYQISQFKQPIVGEGAITIELKDGSSHEIGIERLHLEQDAGKSLHDQHPTKSYIDLNRSGVAL
;
A
#
# COMPACT_ATOMS: atom_id res chain seq x y z
N MET A 1 -19.53 -18.79 14.42
CA MET A 1 -20.90 -18.53 13.89
C MET A 1 -20.99 -17.03 13.69
N GLY A 2 -21.28 -16.56 12.47
CA GLY A 2 -21.39 -15.13 12.17
C GLY A 2 -22.53 -14.51 12.99
N ASN A 3 -22.37 -13.24 13.36
CA ASN A 3 -23.41 -12.48 14.04
C ASN A 3 -24.54 -12.16 13.06
N LEU A 4 -25.59 -12.98 13.04
CA LEU A 4 -26.78 -12.74 12.21
C LEU A 4 -27.65 -11.67 12.87
N VAL A 5 -28.01 -10.66 12.08
CA VAL A 5 -28.91 -9.57 12.47
C VAL A 5 -30.20 -9.69 11.67
N LYS A 6 -31.33 -9.72 12.37
CA LYS A 6 -32.64 -9.81 11.74
C LYS A 6 -33.02 -8.45 11.10
N GLY A 7 -33.11 -8.43 9.80
CA GLY A 7 -33.61 -7.27 9.02
C GLY A 7 -35.04 -7.45 8.56
N GLN A 8 -35.58 -6.45 7.85
CA GLN A 8 -36.93 -6.50 7.29
C GLN A 8 -37.10 -7.55 6.19
N SER A 9 -36.03 -7.83 5.43
CA SER A 9 -36.04 -8.76 4.28
C SER A 9 -35.37 -10.12 4.55
N GLY A 10 -34.98 -10.41 5.79
CA GLY A 10 -34.31 -11.66 6.16
C GLY A 10 -33.23 -11.47 7.22
N GLU A 11 -32.41 -12.50 7.37
CA GLU A 11 -31.24 -12.47 8.25
C GLU A 11 -30.00 -12.01 7.47
N TRP A 12 -29.21 -11.15 8.10
CA TRP A 12 -28.01 -10.55 7.52
C TRP A 12 -26.80 -10.89 8.37
N GLU A 13 -25.70 -11.27 7.73
CA GLU A 13 -24.41 -11.42 8.38
C GLU A 13 -23.65 -10.09 8.37
N VAL A 14 -23.11 -9.73 9.53
CA VAL A 14 -22.20 -8.57 9.63
C VAL A 14 -20.80 -9.02 9.28
N VAL A 15 -20.25 -8.50 8.19
CA VAL A 15 -18.87 -8.75 7.75
C VAL A 15 -18.09 -7.44 7.84
N ILE A 16 -16.94 -7.46 8.51
CA ILE A 16 -16.04 -6.31 8.64
C ILE A 16 -14.71 -6.68 8.01
N GLY A 17 -14.31 -5.91 7.00
CA GLY A 17 -12.97 -5.95 6.42
C GLY A 17 -12.18 -4.72 6.85
N MET A 18 -10.89 -4.88 7.07
CA MET A 18 -9.96 -3.78 7.33
C MET A 18 -8.81 -3.83 6.34
N GLU A 19 -8.38 -2.64 5.92
CA GLU A 19 -7.16 -2.43 5.15
C GLU A 19 -6.20 -1.58 5.98
N VAL A 20 -4.95 -2.02 6.08
CA VAL A 20 -3.93 -1.34 6.87
C VAL A 20 -2.74 -1.05 5.96
N HIS A 21 -2.30 0.20 5.93
CA HIS A 21 -1.09 0.60 5.22
C HIS A 21 0.12 0.61 6.17
N ALA A 22 1.19 -0.06 5.74
CA ALA A 22 2.48 -0.05 6.42
C ALA A 22 3.55 0.43 5.44
N GLN A 23 4.22 1.52 5.76
CA GLN A 23 5.30 2.03 4.93
C GLN A 23 6.55 1.16 5.08
N VAL A 24 7.11 0.73 3.96
CA VAL A 24 8.33 -0.09 3.92
C VAL A 24 9.54 0.78 4.27
N THR A 25 10.38 0.30 5.20
CA THR A 25 11.65 0.96 5.56
C THR A 25 12.74 0.60 4.57
N SER A 26 12.75 1.27 3.42
CA SER A 26 13.79 1.14 2.42
C SER A 26 14.46 2.50 2.19
N ALA A 27 15.75 2.52 1.87
CA ALA A 27 16.49 3.74 1.56
C ALA A 27 16.09 4.36 0.23
N SER A 28 15.47 3.57 -0.66
CA SER A 28 14.96 4.02 -1.95
C SER A 28 13.55 3.55 -2.19
N LYS A 29 12.86 4.18 -3.14
CA LYS A 29 11.45 3.93 -3.48
C LYS A 29 11.23 2.55 -4.11
N LEU A 30 9.95 2.17 -4.28
CA LEU A 30 9.56 0.85 -4.79
C LEU A 30 10.08 0.60 -6.21
N PHE A 31 10.06 1.61 -7.08
CA PHE A 31 10.41 1.48 -8.49
C PHE A 31 11.44 2.49 -8.97
N SER A 32 12.12 3.18 -8.07
CA SER A 32 13.18 4.12 -8.41
C SER A 32 14.25 4.20 -7.33
N GLY A 33 15.41 4.74 -7.71
CA GLY A 33 16.53 4.98 -6.79
C GLY A 33 16.39 6.24 -5.93
N SER A 34 15.30 7.00 -6.04
CA SER A 34 15.09 8.21 -5.24
C SER A 34 14.96 7.88 -3.76
N SER A 35 15.50 8.78 -2.94
CA SER A 35 15.51 8.62 -1.47
C SER A 35 14.09 8.63 -0.89
N THR A 36 13.91 7.86 0.17
CA THR A 36 12.70 7.84 1.01
C THR A 36 12.84 8.66 2.28
N SER A 37 13.96 9.40 2.44
CA SER A 37 14.21 10.19 3.64
C SER A 37 13.12 11.25 3.86
N PHE A 38 12.60 11.31 5.08
CA PHE A 38 11.59 12.28 5.50
C PHE A 38 12.22 13.65 5.77
N GLY A 39 11.48 14.73 5.53
CA GLY A 39 11.88 16.10 5.87
C GLY A 39 12.73 16.81 4.79
N ALA A 40 12.90 16.24 3.61
CA ALA A 40 13.50 16.94 2.47
C ALA A 40 12.61 18.08 1.95
N ASN A 41 13.22 19.04 1.25
CA ASN A 41 12.43 20.10 0.58
C ASN A 41 11.46 19.50 -0.44
N PRO A 42 10.31 20.13 -0.70
CA PRO A 42 9.34 19.64 -1.67
C PRO A 42 9.97 19.30 -3.03
N ASN A 43 9.64 18.13 -3.57
CA ASN A 43 10.12 17.60 -4.84
C ASN A 43 11.65 17.40 -4.93
N GLN A 44 12.35 17.29 -3.82
CA GLN A 44 13.79 17.01 -3.81
C GLN A 44 14.09 15.52 -4.05
N ASN A 45 13.24 14.62 -3.55
CA ASN A 45 13.38 13.18 -3.66
C ASN A 45 12.46 12.61 -4.76
N VAL A 46 12.62 13.06 -5.98
CA VAL A 46 11.77 12.70 -7.13
C VAL A 46 12.64 12.22 -8.29
N SER A 47 12.36 11.03 -8.80
CA SER A 47 12.95 10.52 -10.04
C SER A 47 12.06 10.83 -11.25
N LEU A 48 12.58 10.56 -12.43
CA LEU A 48 11.81 10.68 -13.67
C LEU A 48 10.65 9.65 -13.72
N VAL A 49 10.81 8.50 -13.05
CA VAL A 49 9.72 7.52 -12.88
C VAL A 49 8.62 8.08 -11.99
N ASP A 50 8.98 8.67 -10.83
CA ASP A 50 8.00 9.25 -9.89
C ASP A 50 7.25 10.45 -10.52
N ALA A 51 7.92 11.20 -11.40
CA ALA A 51 7.35 12.32 -12.14
C ALA A 51 6.59 11.90 -13.41
N ALA A 52 6.47 10.61 -13.68
CA ALA A 52 5.79 10.06 -14.86
C ALA A 52 6.31 10.57 -16.20
N MET A 53 7.62 10.79 -16.31
CA MET A 53 8.20 11.28 -17.54
C MET A 53 8.12 10.23 -18.66
N PRO A 54 7.81 10.63 -19.90
CA PRO A 54 7.68 9.71 -21.03
C PRO A 54 8.91 8.82 -21.22
N GLY A 55 8.68 7.52 -21.44
CA GLY A 55 9.74 6.54 -21.68
C GLY A 55 10.39 5.96 -20.41
N MET A 56 10.03 6.44 -19.22
CA MET A 56 10.53 5.89 -17.97
C MET A 56 9.76 4.64 -17.58
N LEU A 57 10.48 3.57 -17.26
CA LEU A 57 9.89 2.29 -16.82
C LEU A 57 10.31 1.98 -15.39
N PRO A 58 9.39 1.41 -14.58
CA PRO A 58 9.68 1.02 -13.21
C PRO A 58 10.64 -0.19 -13.16
N VAL A 59 11.57 -0.17 -12.22
CA VAL A 59 12.44 -1.31 -11.86
C VAL A 59 12.26 -1.58 -10.38
N ILE A 60 11.84 -2.79 -10.04
CA ILE A 60 11.47 -3.15 -8.68
C ILE A 60 12.67 -3.12 -7.72
N ASN A 61 12.43 -2.59 -6.53
CA ASN A 61 13.38 -2.59 -5.43
C ASN A 61 13.32 -3.93 -4.66
N SER A 62 14.39 -4.70 -4.72
CA SER A 62 14.48 -6.02 -4.06
C SER A 62 14.36 -5.94 -2.54
N GLU A 63 14.75 -4.82 -1.91
CA GLU A 63 14.59 -4.63 -0.46
C GLU A 63 13.12 -4.55 -0.07
N CYS A 64 12.28 -3.88 -0.88
CA CYS A 64 10.84 -3.83 -0.65
C CYS A 64 10.21 -5.24 -0.75
N VAL A 65 10.61 -6.02 -1.75
CA VAL A 65 10.18 -7.42 -1.89
C VAL A 65 10.60 -8.25 -0.67
N ARG A 66 11.85 -8.11 -0.24
CA ARG A 66 12.37 -8.83 0.93
C ARG A 66 11.60 -8.49 2.21
N GLN A 67 11.24 -7.23 2.42
CA GLN A 67 10.46 -6.81 3.59
C GLN A 67 9.01 -7.31 3.52
N ALA A 68 8.38 -7.29 2.35
CA ALA A 68 7.05 -7.87 2.16
C ALA A 68 7.04 -9.38 2.50
N ILE A 69 8.03 -10.13 2.02
CA ILE A 69 8.18 -11.56 2.35
C ILE A 69 8.36 -11.76 3.86
N LYS A 70 9.22 -10.98 4.51
CA LYS A 70 9.41 -11.06 5.97
C LYS A 70 8.12 -10.77 6.74
N THR A 71 7.38 -9.76 6.31
CA THR A 71 6.08 -9.42 6.91
C THR A 71 5.09 -10.56 6.72
N GLY A 72 5.01 -11.14 5.51
CA GLY A 72 4.16 -12.29 5.22
C GLY A 72 4.49 -13.51 6.12
N LEU A 73 5.77 -13.79 6.32
CA LEU A 73 6.19 -14.85 7.25
C LEU A 73 5.79 -14.53 8.70
N GLY A 74 5.90 -13.28 9.13
CA GLY A 74 5.46 -12.82 10.45
C GLY A 74 3.94 -12.87 10.65
N LEU A 75 3.17 -12.79 9.56
CA LEU A 75 1.71 -12.96 9.53
C LEU A 75 1.28 -14.43 9.38
N ASN A 76 2.24 -15.35 9.41
CA ASN A 76 1.98 -16.77 9.17
C ASN A 76 1.24 -17.04 7.84
N ALA A 77 1.57 -16.25 6.82
CA ALA A 77 0.88 -16.20 5.54
C ALA A 77 1.65 -16.95 4.44
N GLN A 78 0.93 -17.36 3.41
CA GLN A 78 1.51 -17.99 2.24
C GLN A 78 2.32 -17.00 1.41
N ILE A 79 3.57 -17.34 1.09
CA ILE A 79 4.40 -16.56 0.17
C ILE A 79 4.22 -17.08 -1.25
N ASN A 80 3.80 -16.20 -2.16
CA ASN A 80 3.61 -16.54 -3.56
C ASN A 80 4.92 -16.34 -4.35
N LEU A 81 5.44 -17.42 -4.94
CA LEU A 81 6.67 -17.38 -5.74
C LEU A 81 6.49 -16.70 -7.10
N PHE A 82 5.24 -16.49 -7.51
CA PHE A 82 4.85 -15.73 -8.68
C PHE A 82 3.84 -14.66 -8.28
N SER A 83 4.15 -13.40 -8.58
CA SER A 83 3.28 -12.27 -8.30
C SER A 83 3.32 -11.27 -9.44
N VAL A 84 2.24 -10.49 -9.58
CA VAL A 84 2.07 -9.53 -10.68
C VAL A 84 1.67 -8.18 -10.12
N PHE A 85 2.24 -7.12 -10.69
CA PHE A 85 1.77 -5.75 -10.46
C PHE A 85 0.76 -5.36 -11.52
N ASP A 86 -0.34 -4.79 -11.04
CA ASP A 86 -1.44 -4.25 -11.81
C ASP A 86 -1.40 -2.72 -11.81
N ARG A 87 -2.20 -2.09 -12.69
CA ARG A 87 -2.42 -0.65 -12.71
C ARG A 87 -3.79 -0.35 -12.13
N LYS A 88 -3.82 0.29 -10.97
CA LYS A 88 -5.02 0.84 -10.34
C LYS A 88 -5.21 2.28 -10.82
N ASN A 89 -6.03 2.46 -11.82
CA ASN A 89 -6.23 3.75 -12.46
C ASN A 89 -7.03 4.70 -11.56
N TYR A 90 -6.47 5.86 -11.28
CA TYR A 90 -7.17 7.01 -10.73
C TYR A 90 -6.43 8.30 -11.09
N PHE A 91 -7.15 9.43 -11.18
CA PHE A 91 -6.65 10.66 -11.76
C PHE A 91 -6.61 11.78 -10.72
N TYR A 92 -5.48 11.85 -10.01
CA TYR A 92 -5.18 12.92 -9.06
C TYR A 92 -3.82 13.53 -9.39
N ALA A 93 -3.65 14.81 -9.09
CA ALA A 93 -2.42 15.53 -9.41
C ALA A 93 -1.19 15.02 -8.65
N ASP A 94 -1.38 14.39 -7.48
CA ASP A 94 -0.36 13.76 -6.66
C ASP A 94 0.08 12.37 -7.16
N LEU A 95 -0.53 11.90 -8.24
CA LEU A 95 -0.13 10.68 -8.94
C LEU A 95 -0.01 10.97 -10.45
N PRO A 96 1.13 11.55 -10.90
CA PRO A 96 1.28 12.10 -12.25
C PRO A 96 1.02 11.11 -13.38
N GLN A 97 1.29 9.82 -13.20
CA GLN A 97 1.06 8.78 -14.20
C GLN A 97 -0.43 8.45 -14.40
N GLY A 98 -1.33 8.91 -13.52
CA GLY A 98 -2.75 8.61 -13.59
C GLY A 98 -3.13 7.18 -13.17
N TYR A 99 -2.20 6.42 -12.61
CA TYR A 99 -2.42 5.10 -12.03
C TYR A 99 -1.43 4.82 -10.90
N GLN A 100 -1.83 4.00 -9.95
CA GLN A 100 -0.98 3.44 -8.92
C GLN A 100 -0.55 2.03 -9.35
N ILE A 101 0.74 1.73 -9.24
CA ILE A 101 1.22 0.37 -9.41
C ILE A 101 0.96 -0.35 -8.09
N SER A 102 0.15 -1.41 -8.13
CA SER A 102 -0.33 -2.16 -6.99
C SER A 102 -0.43 -3.64 -7.35
N GLN A 103 -0.87 -4.49 -6.45
CA GLN A 103 -1.13 -5.91 -6.71
C GLN A 103 -2.57 -6.24 -6.31
N PHE A 104 -3.24 -7.13 -7.04
CA PHE A 104 -4.61 -7.53 -6.73
C PHE A 104 -4.80 -9.06 -6.72
N LYS A 105 -4.89 -9.69 -7.91
CA LYS A 105 -5.18 -11.13 -8.00
C LYS A 105 -3.98 -12.03 -7.70
N GLN A 106 -2.78 -11.51 -7.88
CA GLN A 106 -1.53 -12.27 -7.71
C GLN A 106 -0.58 -11.48 -6.81
N PRO A 107 -0.95 -11.29 -5.53
CA PRO A 107 -0.15 -10.54 -4.56
C PRO A 107 1.10 -11.34 -4.18
N ILE A 108 2.10 -10.66 -3.65
CA ILE A 108 3.33 -11.30 -3.15
C ILE A 108 3.07 -12.19 -1.93
N VAL A 109 2.08 -11.84 -1.10
CA VAL A 109 1.68 -12.61 0.08
C VAL A 109 0.19 -12.91 -0.01
N GLY A 110 -0.17 -14.19 0.09
CA GLY A 110 -1.53 -14.69 0.11
C GLY A 110 -2.12 -14.75 1.52
N GLU A 111 -3.01 -15.72 1.71
CA GLU A 111 -3.74 -15.89 2.97
C GLU A 111 -2.83 -16.20 4.15
N GLY A 112 -3.23 -15.71 5.32
CA GLY A 112 -2.56 -15.93 6.57
C GLY A 112 -3.49 -15.66 7.76
N ALA A 113 -2.93 -15.66 8.96
CA ALA A 113 -3.71 -15.34 10.16
C ALA A 113 -2.81 -14.80 11.27
N ILE A 114 -3.36 -13.92 12.09
CA ILE A 114 -2.75 -13.48 13.34
C ILE A 114 -3.68 -13.80 14.51
N THR A 115 -3.10 -14.21 15.62
CA THR A 115 -3.82 -14.38 16.88
C THR A 115 -3.62 -13.16 17.75
N ILE A 116 -4.69 -12.55 18.20
CA ILE A 116 -4.68 -11.44 19.15
C ILE A 116 -5.18 -11.91 20.51
N GLU A 117 -4.57 -11.40 21.57
CA GLU A 117 -5.05 -11.60 22.93
C GLU A 117 -5.95 -10.44 23.34
N LEU A 118 -7.13 -10.75 23.83
CA LEU A 118 -8.09 -9.77 24.31
C LEU A 118 -7.85 -9.46 25.80
N LYS A 119 -8.40 -8.33 26.28
CA LYS A 119 -8.23 -7.87 27.66
C LYS A 119 -8.78 -8.81 28.72
N ASP A 120 -9.71 -9.68 28.34
CA ASP A 120 -10.30 -10.70 29.21
C ASP A 120 -9.49 -12.00 29.26
N GLY A 121 -8.33 -12.04 28.60
CA GLY A 121 -7.45 -13.20 28.51
C GLY A 121 -7.87 -14.25 27.46
N SER A 122 -8.93 -14.00 26.70
CA SER A 122 -9.27 -14.83 25.55
C SER A 122 -8.39 -14.48 24.34
N SER A 123 -8.24 -15.43 23.41
CA SER A 123 -7.56 -15.20 22.14
C SER A 123 -8.56 -15.22 20.98
N HIS A 124 -8.27 -14.44 19.96
CA HIS A 124 -9.08 -14.38 18.75
C HIS A 124 -8.16 -14.40 17.51
N GLU A 125 -8.51 -15.27 16.56
CA GLU A 125 -7.79 -15.34 15.30
C GLU A 125 -8.41 -14.39 14.27
N ILE A 126 -7.57 -13.56 13.66
CA ILE A 126 -7.94 -12.63 12.58
C ILE A 126 -7.33 -13.17 11.29
N GLY A 127 -8.18 -13.51 10.33
CA GLY A 127 -7.75 -13.92 9.00
C GLY A 127 -7.16 -12.75 8.22
N ILE A 128 -6.06 -13.01 7.54
CA ILE A 128 -5.42 -12.10 6.57
C ILE A 128 -5.76 -12.61 5.18
N GLU A 129 -6.42 -11.80 4.37
CA GLU A 129 -6.75 -12.17 3.00
C GLU A 129 -5.50 -12.13 2.11
N ARG A 130 -4.72 -11.06 2.23
CA ARG A 130 -3.46 -10.87 1.50
C ARG A 130 -2.66 -9.71 2.07
N LEU A 131 -1.38 -9.66 1.69
CA LEU A 131 -0.55 -8.47 1.75
C LEU A 131 0.04 -8.24 0.37
N HIS A 132 0.00 -7.01 -0.10
CA HIS A 132 0.55 -6.64 -1.40
C HIS A 132 1.44 -5.40 -1.29
N LEU A 133 2.31 -5.23 -2.26
CA LEU A 133 3.13 -4.03 -2.41
C LEU A 133 2.42 -3.05 -3.34
N GLU A 134 2.46 -1.76 -2.98
CA GLU A 134 1.99 -0.69 -3.84
C GLU A 134 2.80 0.60 -3.66
N GLN A 135 2.68 1.50 -4.63
CA GLN A 135 3.25 2.84 -4.56
C GLN A 135 2.38 3.75 -3.70
N ASP A 136 3.00 4.54 -2.82
CA ASP A 136 2.30 5.67 -2.21
C ASP A 136 2.14 6.80 -3.24
N ALA A 137 1.10 7.62 -3.09
CA ALA A 137 0.89 8.85 -3.84
C ALA A 137 1.75 10.00 -3.28
N GLY A 138 1.87 11.08 -4.04
CA GLY A 138 2.46 12.33 -3.57
C GLY A 138 1.57 13.02 -2.52
N LYS A 139 1.86 14.27 -2.24
CA LYS A 139 1.11 15.10 -1.30
C LYS A 139 0.58 16.34 -2.01
N SER A 140 -0.72 16.60 -1.91
CA SER A 140 -1.34 17.86 -2.32
C SER A 140 -1.30 18.87 -1.16
N LEU A 141 -0.81 20.07 -1.41
CA LEU A 141 -0.67 21.16 -0.46
C LEU A 141 -1.67 22.26 -0.82
N HIS A 142 -2.68 22.47 0.01
CA HIS A 142 -3.80 23.40 -0.23
C HIS A 142 -3.74 24.69 0.61
N ASP A 143 -2.84 24.74 1.56
CA ASP A 143 -2.73 25.79 2.58
C ASP A 143 -1.74 26.91 2.22
N GLN A 144 -0.96 26.73 1.18
CA GLN A 144 0.12 27.66 0.81
C GLN A 144 -0.32 28.82 -0.08
N HIS A 145 -1.53 28.74 -0.68
CA HIS A 145 -2.04 29.77 -1.57
C HIS A 145 -3.58 29.71 -1.62
N PRO A 146 -4.30 30.87 -1.67
CA PRO A 146 -5.75 30.91 -1.61
C PRO A 146 -6.47 30.28 -2.83
N THR A 147 -5.82 30.19 -3.98
CA THR A 147 -6.42 29.68 -5.22
C THR A 147 -5.57 28.65 -5.97
N LYS A 148 -4.44 28.22 -5.41
CA LYS A 148 -3.54 27.24 -6.03
C LYS A 148 -3.27 26.10 -5.07
N SER A 149 -3.19 24.91 -5.59
CA SER A 149 -2.64 23.74 -4.89
C SER A 149 -1.26 23.42 -5.44
N TYR A 150 -0.35 23.06 -4.55
CA TYR A 150 0.99 22.62 -4.92
C TYR A 150 1.10 21.12 -4.71
N ILE A 151 1.97 20.49 -5.47
CA ILE A 151 2.20 19.04 -5.40
C ILE A 151 3.63 18.78 -4.94
N ASP A 152 3.77 17.96 -3.92
CA ASP A 152 5.03 17.41 -3.45
C ASP A 152 5.08 15.90 -3.74
N LEU A 153 5.98 15.50 -4.63
CA LEU A 153 6.15 14.13 -5.07
C LEU A 153 7.23 13.36 -4.27
N ASN A 154 7.74 13.92 -3.18
CA ASN A 154 8.74 13.23 -2.35
C ASN A 154 8.23 11.87 -1.87
N ARG A 155 6.95 11.76 -1.52
CA ARG A 155 6.31 10.50 -1.08
C ARG A 155 5.90 9.62 -2.26
N SER A 156 5.61 10.19 -3.43
CA SER A 156 5.18 9.42 -4.62
C SER A 156 6.19 8.31 -4.94
N GLY A 157 5.71 7.07 -5.03
CA GLY A 157 6.53 5.90 -5.30
C GLY A 157 7.21 5.27 -4.08
N VAL A 158 7.05 5.82 -2.87
CA VAL A 158 7.45 5.11 -1.64
C VAL A 158 6.64 3.82 -1.54
N ALA A 159 7.25 2.73 -1.08
CA ALA A 159 6.58 1.44 -0.96
C ALA A 159 5.67 1.38 0.26
N LEU A 160 4.47 0.92 0.06
CA LEU A 160 3.51 0.51 1.07
C LEU A 160 3.29 -1.00 1.02
#